data_051d3b44237dd92f7a4752ca687f6f46
#
_entry.id   051d3b44237dd92f7a4752ca687f6f46
#
_cell.length_a   1.000
_cell.length_b   1.000
_cell.length_c   1.000
_cell.angle_alpha   90.00
_cell.angle_beta   90.00
_cell.angle_gamma   90.00
#
_symmetry.space_group_name_H-M   'P 1'
#
loop_
_entity.id
_entity.type
_entity.pdbx_description
1 polymer ?
#
loop_
_entity_poly.entity_id
_entity_poly.type
_entity_poly.pdbx_seq_one_letter_code
_entity_poly.pdbx_strand_id
1 'polypeptide(L)'
;MAVEEAKQYIIIKLGDDPYGIEIKYIESIIVMQKITRVPKAQSYFKGVINLRGEVVPVMSLRLKLGLKEAEDTSSTRIIILRPEEQGSLVGIIVDEVKEVISLANADIQKLGYDNKNDKATYSGGIGKYEDELINILNITSMADQDKQNS
;
A
#
# COMPACT_ATOMS: atom_id res chain seq x y z
N MET A 1 -19.38 28.76 -0.55
CA MET A 1 -19.68 27.37 -0.92
C MET A 1 -18.39 26.57 -0.99
N ALA A 2 -18.34 25.50 -0.24
CA ALA A 2 -17.15 24.66 -0.24
C ALA A 2 -17.15 23.75 -1.46
N VAL A 3 -16.03 23.74 -2.17
CA VAL A 3 -15.85 22.80 -3.27
C VAL A 3 -15.08 21.63 -2.72
N GLU A 4 -15.61 20.45 -2.91
CA GLU A 4 -14.93 19.25 -2.46
C GLU A 4 -13.70 19.00 -3.33
N GLU A 5 -12.55 18.92 -2.69
CA GLU A 5 -11.32 18.66 -3.40
C GLU A 5 -11.18 17.20 -3.70
N ALA A 6 -10.88 16.87 -4.95
CA ALA A 6 -10.55 15.52 -5.33
C ALA A 6 -9.11 15.24 -4.95
N LYS A 7 -8.85 14.03 -4.47
CA LYS A 7 -7.51 13.55 -4.21
C LYS A 7 -7.14 12.55 -5.29
N GLN A 8 -5.85 12.41 -5.51
CA GLN A 8 -5.35 11.48 -6.52
C GLN A 8 -4.87 10.20 -5.88
N TYR A 9 -5.18 9.10 -6.54
CA TYR A 9 -4.82 7.77 -6.08
C TYR A 9 -4.17 7.00 -7.22
N ILE A 10 -3.14 6.22 -6.87
CA ILE A 10 -2.60 5.24 -7.81
C ILE A 10 -3.34 3.94 -7.58
N ILE A 11 -3.83 3.36 -8.66
CA ILE A 11 -4.52 2.08 -8.60
C ILE A 11 -3.48 0.99 -8.83
N ILE A 12 -3.40 0.06 -7.89
CA ILE A 12 -2.53 -1.10 -8.01
C ILE A 12 -3.40 -2.34 -8.00
N LYS A 13 -2.83 -3.44 -8.44
CA LYS A 13 -3.54 -4.71 -8.42
C LYS A 13 -2.79 -5.73 -7.60
N LEU A 14 -3.55 -6.54 -6.87
CA LEU A 14 -3.08 -7.76 -6.25
C LEU A 14 -3.97 -8.86 -6.82
N GLY A 15 -3.42 -9.67 -7.74
CA GLY A 15 -4.25 -10.56 -8.52
C GLY A 15 -5.21 -9.75 -9.38
N ASP A 16 -6.50 -10.02 -9.24
CA ASP A 16 -7.53 -9.30 -9.98
C ASP A 16 -8.14 -8.14 -9.21
N ASP A 17 -7.73 -7.95 -7.97
CA ASP A 17 -8.38 -6.97 -7.10
C ASP A 17 -7.67 -5.64 -7.13
N PRO A 18 -8.39 -4.54 -7.36
CA PRO A 18 -7.80 -3.21 -7.37
C PRO A 18 -7.76 -2.60 -5.98
N TYR A 19 -6.66 -1.92 -5.69
CA TYR A 19 -6.47 -1.17 -4.45
C TYR A 19 -5.99 0.22 -4.81
N GLY A 20 -6.32 1.20 -3.98
CA GLY A 20 -5.91 2.57 -4.23
C GLY A 20 -4.99 3.08 -3.14
N ILE A 21 -3.96 3.79 -3.55
CA ILE A 21 -3.01 4.41 -2.63
C ILE A 21 -2.96 5.89 -2.94
N GLU A 22 -3.22 6.71 -1.94
CA GLU A 22 -3.19 8.15 -2.15
C GLU A 22 -1.79 8.61 -2.51
N ILE A 23 -1.68 9.41 -3.57
CA ILE A 23 -0.39 9.79 -4.13
C ILE A 23 0.50 10.54 -3.14
N LYS A 24 -0.10 11.27 -2.22
CA LYS A 24 0.71 12.04 -1.27
C LYS A 24 1.67 11.19 -0.45
N TYR A 25 1.40 9.90 -0.32
CA TYR A 25 2.27 9.00 0.44
C TYR A 25 3.37 8.37 -0.40
N ILE A 26 3.33 8.54 -1.73
CA ILE A 26 4.22 7.82 -2.63
C ILE A 26 5.45 8.65 -2.93
N GLU A 27 6.61 8.11 -2.55
CA GLU A 27 7.88 8.74 -2.85
C GLU A 27 8.34 8.38 -4.26
N SER A 28 8.26 7.09 -4.60
CA SER A 28 8.66 6.62 -5.94
C SER A 28 8.11 5.24 -6.18
N ILE A 29 8.16 4.81 -7.42
CA ILE A 29 7.77 3.47 -7.85
C ILE A 29 8.96 2.90 -8.61
N ILE A 30 9.46 1.75 -8.17
CA ILE A 30 10.65 1.17 -8.77
C ILE A 30 10.39 -0.27 -9.19
N VAL A 31 11.22 -0.75 -10.10
CA VAL A 31 11.16 -2.15 -10.51
C VAL A 31 11.73 -3.03 -9.40
N MET A 32 11.45 -4.31 -9.48
CA MET A 32 12.00 -5.25 -8.50
C MET A 32 13.53 -5.24 -8.58
N GLN A 33 14.13 -5.34 -7.42
CA GLN A 33 15.57 -5.43 -7.31
C GLN A 33 15.92 -6.36 -6.17
N LYS A 34 17.19 -6.63 -5.99
CA LYS A 34 17.61 -7.58 -4.97
C LYS A 34 17.20 -7.10 -3.59
N ILE A 35 16.57 -7.99 -2.84
CA ILE A 35 16.15 -7.74 -1.47
C ILE A 35 17.02 -8.58 -0.55
N THR A 36 17.64 -7.94 0.43
CA THR A 36 18.45 -8.62 1.43
C THR A 36 17.55 -9.06 2.57
N ARG A 37 17.49 -10.36 2.81
CA ARG A 37 16.59 -10.90 3.83
C ARG A 37 17.10 -10.57 5.23
N VAL A 38 16.15 -10.35 6.13
CA VAL A 38 16.43 -10.13 7.55
C VAL A 38 15.87 -11.32 8.32
N PRO A 39 16.71 -12.07 9.05
CA PRO A 39 16.22 -13.26 9.77
C PRO A 39 15.24 -12.90 10.88
N LYS A 40 14.31 -13.81 11.14
CA LYS A 40 13.35 -13.71 12.24
C LYS A 40 12.42 -12.52 12.16
N ALA A 41 12.26 -11.97 10.95
CA ALA A 41 11.29 -10.91 10.72
C ALA A 41 9.90 -11.53 10.55
N GLN A 42 8.88 -10.67 10.58
CA GLN A 42 7.52 -11.12 10.37
C GLN A 42 7.34 -11.61 8.94
N SER A 43 6.33 -12.46 8.74
CA SER A 43 6.18 -13.15 7.45
C SER A 43 5.99 -12.22 6.27
N TYR A 44 5.34 -11.07 6.48
CA TYR A 44 5.13 -10.12 5.38
C TYR A 44 6.37 -9.30 5.06
N PHE A 45 7.37 -9.30 5.93
CA PHE A 45 8.58 -8.50 5.75
C PHE A 45 9.56 -9.30 4.90
N LYS A 46 9.85 -8.78 3.69
CA LYS A 46 10.70 -9.50 2.74
C LYS A 46 12.19 -9.23 2.98
N GLY A 47 12.52 -8.10 3.55
CA GLY A 47 13.90 -7.72 3.78
C GLY A 47 14.11 -6.24 3.54
N VAL A 48 15.32 -5.89 3.14
CA VAL A 48 15.67 -4.49 2.90
C VAL A 48 16.33 -4.32 1.55
N ILE A 49 16.20 -3.13 0.99
CA ILE A 49 16.92 -2.74 -0.23
C ILE A 49 17.76 -1.52 0.05
N ASN A 50 18.75 -1.29 -0.80
CA ASN A 50 19.53 -0.08 -0.78
C ASN A 50 18.96 0.86 -1.84
N LEU A 51 18.43 2.00 -1.41
CA LEU A 51 17.86 2.97 -2.32
C LEU A 51 18.65 4.26 -2.16
N ARG A 52 19.57 4.49 -3.09
CA ARG A 52 20.40 5.70 -3.10
C ARG A 52 21.16 5.89 -1.77
N GLY A 53 21.67 4.79 -1.25
CA GLY A 53 22.43 4.84 -0.01
C GLY A 53 21.59 4.72 1.25
N GLU A 54 20.29 4.71 1.13
CA GLU A 54 19.39 4.56 2.27
C GLU A 54 18.87 3.13 2.33
N VAL A 55 18.87 2.54 3.51
CA VAL A 55 18.32 1.18 3.71
C VAL A 55 16.82 1.30 3.94
N VAL A 56 16.05 0.68 3.05
CA VAL A 56 14.59 0.78 3.09
C VAL A 56 14.01 -0.62 3.31
N PRO A 57 13.20 -0.81 4.36
CA PRO A 57 12.53 -2.09 4.56
C PRO A 57 11.44 -2.28 3.51
N VAL A 58 11.29 -3.53 3.05
CA VAL A 58 10.33 -3.88 2.00
C VAL A 58 9.43 -4.98 2.51
N MET A 59 8.12 -4.78 2.39
CA MET A 59 7.16 -5.79 2.78
C MET A 59 6.31 -6.21 1.59
N SER A 60 5.77 -7.41 1.67
CA SER A 60 4.82 -7.90 0.68
C SER A 60 3.43 -7.39 1.05
N LEU A 61 2.82 -6.60 0.18
CA LEU A 61 1.47 -6.13 0.45
C LEU A 61 0.50 -7.31 0.50
N ARG A 62 0.69 -8.30 -0.36
CA ARG A 62 -0.13 -9.50 -0.31
C ARG A 62 -0.13 -10.13 1.07
N LEU A 63 1.05 -10.37 1.61
CA LEU A 63 1.16 -11.03 2.91
C LEU A 63 0.67 -10.14 4.03
N LYS A 64 0.91 -8.83 3.94
CA LYS A 64 0.42 -7.90 4.95
C LYS A 64 -1.10 -7.91 5.03
N LEU A 65 -1.76 -8.08 3.89
CA LEU A 65 -3.23 -8.13 3.84
C LEU A 65 -3.78 -9.55 4.05
N GLY A 66 -2.91 -10.53 4.27
CA GLY A 66 -3.34 -11.88 4.52
C GLY A 66 -3.63 -12.70 3.28
N LEU A 67 -3.15 -12.24 2.14
CA LEU A 67 -3.29 -12.97 0.89
C LEU A 67 -2.11 -13.90 0.69
N LYS A 68 -2.27 -14.86 -0.22
CA LYS A 68 -1.17 -15.76 -0.53
C LYS A 68 -0.08 -15.02 -1.31
N GLU A 69 1.15 -15.47 -1.08
CA GLU A 69 2.27 -14.95 -1.84
C GLU A 69 2.15 -15.38 -3.30
N ALA A 70 2.64 -14.53 -4.20
CA ALA A 70 2.65 -14.84 -5.61
C ALA A 70 4.04 -14.60 -6.16
N GLU A 71 4.37 -15.29 -7.26
CA GLU A 71 5.65 -15.11 -7.90
C GLU A 71 5.73 -13.75 -8.58
N ASP A 72 6.91 -13.17 -8.59
CA ASP A 72 7.14 -11.92 -9.28
C ASP A 72 6.98 -12.10 -10.78
N THR A 73 6.42 -11.09 -11.43
CA THR A 73 6.30 -11.05 -12.89
C THR A 73 6.99 -9.79 -13.39
N SER A 74 6.97 -9.60 -14.70
CA SER A 74 7.53 -8.38 -15.27
C SER A 74 6.74 -7.13 -14.85
N SER A 75 5.53 -7.30 -14.32
CA SER A 75 4.70 -6.18 -13.87
C SER A 75 4.89 -5.84 -12.39
N THR A 76 5.54 -6.72 -11.63
CA THR A 76 5.73 -6.52 -10.20
C THR A 76 6.56 -5.26 -9.93
N ARG A 77 6.12 -4.49 -8.95
CA ARG A 77 6.81 -3.23 -8.61
C ARG A 77 6.95 -3.09 -7.11
N ILE A 78 7.90 -2.27 -6.70
CA ILE A 78 8.02 -1.83 -5.32
C ILE A 78 7.60 -0.38 -5.28
N ILE A 79 6.61 -0.08 -4.45
CA ILE A 79 6.19 1.30 -4.23
C ILE A 79 6.86 1.78 -2.96
N ILE A 80 7.64 2.84 -3.08
CA ILE A 80 8.32 3.44 -1.94
C ILE A 80 7.39 4.47 -1.32
N LEU A 81 7.05 4.26 -0.08
CA LEU A 81 6.09 5.09 0.64
C LEU A 81 6.80 5.89 1.72
N ARG A 82 6.29 7.08 1.96
CA ARG A 82 6.60 7.87 3.13
C ARG A 82 5.29 8.05 3.89
N PRO A 83 4.98 7.13 4.81
CA PRO A 83 3.67 7.15 5.50
C PRO A 83 3.49 8.39 6.37
N GLU A 84 4.57 8.92 6.90
CA GLU A 84 4.53 10.13 7.71
C GLU A 84 5.51 11.13 7.12
N GLU A 85 5.13 12.40 7.19
CA GLU A 85 5.88 13.46 6.52
C GLU A 85 7.35 13.47 6.89
N GLN A 86 7.67 13.22 8.14
CA GLN A 86 9.05 13.21 8.59
C GLN A 86 9.50 11.81 8.99
N GLY A 87 8.79 10.81 8.57
CA GLY A 87 9.11 9.44 8.91
C GLY A 87 10.02 8.77 7.89
N SER A 88 10.34 7.55 8.18
CA SER A 88 11.18 6.73 7.34
C SER A 88 10.42 6.18 6.14
N LEU A 89 11.17 5.81 5.12
CA LEU A 89 10.58 5.18 3.94
C LEU A 89 10.29 3.70 4.20
N VAL A 90 9.30 3.19 3.51
CA VAL A 90 9.01 1.77 3.50
C VAL A 90 8.59 1.39 2.09
N GLY A 91 9.01 0.22 1.61
CA GLY A 91 8.62 -0.28 0.31
C GLY A 91 7.54 -1.34 0.43
N ILE A 92 6.62 -1.35 -0.49
CA ILE A 92 5.63 -2.41 -0.59
C ILE A 92 5.67 -3.03 -1.97
N ILE A 93 5.57 -4.35 -2.03
CA ILE A 93 5.57 -5.08 -3.30
C ILE A 93 4.14 -5.26 -3.74
N VAL A 94 3.85 -4.83 -4.98
CA VAL A 94 2.52 -4.97 -5.56
C VAL A 94 2.64 -5.71 -6.89
N ASP A 95 1.56 -6.39 -7.28
CA ASP A 95 1.58 -7.17 -8.51
C ASP A 95 1.68 -6.31 -9.76
N GLU A 96 0.99 -5.18 -9.74
CA GLU A 96 0.94 -4.33 -10.92
C GLU A 96 0.49 -2.93 -10.54
N VAL A 97 1.02 -1.92 -11.22
CA VAL A 97 0.55 -0.54 -11.10
C VAL A 97 -0.25 -0.23 -12.35
N LYS A 98 -1.49 0.26 -12.18
CA LYS A 98 -2.39 0.47 -13.30
C LYS A 98 -2.44 1.92 -13.78
N GLU A 99 -3.00 2.79 -12.97
CA GLU A 99 -3.28 4.15 -13.41
C GLU A 99 -3.48 5.06 -12.22
N VAL A 100 -3.52 6.36 -12.50
CA VAL A 100 -3.83 7.37 -11.50
C VAL A 100 -5.26 7.84 -11.74
N ILE A 101 -6.06 7.88 -10.69
CA ILE A 101 -7.43 8.37 -10.77
C ILE A 101 -7.65 9.44 -9.71
N SER A 102 -8.72 10.23 -9.90
CA SER A 102 -9.11 11.25 -8.93
C SER A 102 -10.44 10.83 -8.30
N LEU A 103 -10.50 10.92 -6.98
CA LEU A 103 -11.73 10.61 -6.24
C LEU A 103 -12.00 11.73 -5.25
N ALA A 104 -13.25 12.19 -5.19
CA ALA A 104 -13.68 13.12 -4.16
C ALA A 104 -14.11 12.32 -2.92
N ASN A 105 -14.24 13.00 -1.79
CA ASN A 105 -14.68 12.31 -0.58
C ASN A 105 -16.04 11.63 -0.77
N ALA A 106 -16.90 12.23 -1.58
CA ALA A 106 -18.21 11.64 -1.85
C ALA A 106 -18.12 10.31 -2.59
N ASP A 107 -17.01 10.06 -3.28
CA ASP A 107 -16.81 8.82 -4.02
C ASP A 107 -16.27 7.70 -3.13
N ILE A 108 -15.94 8.01 -1.89
CA ILE A 108 -15.35 7.03 -0.99
C ILE A 108 -16.30 6.79 0.17
N GLN A 109 -16.72 5.55 0.31
CA GLN A 109 -17.59 5.15 1.41
C GLN A 109 -16.78 4.45 2.47
N LYS A 110 -16.81 4.98 3.68
CA LYS A 110 -16.12 4.35 4.78
C LYS A 110 -16.96 3.21 5.32
N LEU A 111 -16.28 2.12 5.64
CA LEU A 111 -16.97 0.95 6.18
C LEU A 111 -17.20 1.18 7.67
N GLY A 112 -18.43 0.96 8.10
CA GLY A 112 -18.83 1.28 9.46
C GLY A 112 -18.80 0.11 10.43
N TYR A 113 -18.08 -0.94 10.13
CA TYR A 113 -18.06 -2.07 11.04
C TYR A 113 -16.84 -2.04 11.95
N ASP A 114 -16.94 -2.79 13.03
CA ASP A 114 -15.91 -2.83 14.06
C ASP A 114 -14.63 -3.48 13.51
N ASN A 115 -13.53 -2.83 13.74
CA ASN A 115 -12.24 -3.23 13.19
C ASN A 115 -11.41 -4.06 14.14
N LYS A 116 -12.01 -5.04 14.78
CA LYS A 116 -11.23 -5.96 15.57
C LYS A 116 -10.42 -6.91 14.72
N ASN A 117 -10.78 -7.04 13.47
CA ASN A 117 -10.01 -7.82 12.51
C ASN A 117 -8.88 -6.96 12.00
N ASP A 118 -7.65 -7.45 12.12
CA ASP A 118 -6.46 -6.69 11.76
C ASP A 118 -6.50 -6.19 10.31
N LYS A 119 -7.04 -6.99 9.41
CA LYS A 119 -7.04 -6.62 8.01
C LYS A 119 -8.00 -5.48 7.71
N ALA A 120 -9.06 -5.36 8.47
CA ALA A 120 -10.01 -4.28 8.28
C ALA A 120 -9.42 -2.94 8.66
N THR A 121 -8.42 -2.91 9.55
CA THR A 121 -7.79 -1.63 9.94
C THR A 121 -6.97 -1.00 8.83
N TYR A 122 -6.64 -1.78 7.80
CA TYR A 122 -5.87 -1.24 6.68
C TYR A 122 -6.74 -0.61 5.62
N SER A 123 -8.04 -0.71 5.74
CA SER A 123 -8.95 -0.11 4.76
C SER A 123 -9.23 1.34 5.12
N GLY A 124 -9.06 2.23 4.14
CA GLY A 124 -9.46 3.62 4.26
C GLY A 124 -10.81 3.88 3.65
N GLY A 125 -11.53 2.84 3.23
CA GLY A 125 -12.84 2.95 2.61
C GLY A 125 -12.86 2.32 1.24
N ILE A 126 -14.03 2.34 0.63
CA ILE A 126 -14.24 1.79 -0.71
C ILE A 126 -14.51 2.95 -1.66
N GLY A 127 -13.64 3.11 -2.64
CA GLY A 127 -13.83 4.13 -3.67
C GLY A 127 -14.64 3.58 -4.82
N LYS A 128 -15.51 4.43 -5.36
CA LYS A 128 -16.26 4.10 -6.56
C LYS A 128 -15.68 4.86 -7.73
N TYR A 129 -15.22 4.14 -8.72
CA TYR A 129 -14.66 4.76 -9.93
C TYR A 129 -15.21 4.01 -11.12
N GLU A 130 -15.99 4.71 -11.93
CA GLU A 130 -16.72 4.12 -13.04
C GLU A 130 -17.56 2.96 -12.48
N ASP A 131 -17.41 1.76 -12.97
CA ASP A 131 -18.20 0.63 -12.48
C ASP A 131 -17.41 -0.25 -11.53
N GLU A 132 -16.30 0.25 -11.02
CA GLU A 132 -15.40 -0.54 -10.20
C GLU A 132 -15.38 -0.05 -8.77
N LEU A 133 -15.28 -1.00 -7.83
CA LEU A 133 -15.09 -0.68 -6.42
C LEU A 133 -13.63 -0.92 -6.09
N ILE A 134 -13.01 0.08 -5.48
CA ILE A 134 -11.58 0.06 -5.20
C ILE A 134 -11.37 0.18 -3.70
N ASN A 135 -10.63 -0.75 -3.13
CA ASN A 135 -10.31 -0.70 -1.70
C ASN A 135 -9.18 0.30 -1.50
N ILE A 136 -9.48 1.41 -0.83
CA ILE A 136 -8.47 2.44 -0.55
C ILE A 136 -7.69 2.01 0.68
N LEU A 137 -6.38 2.02 0.59
CA LEU A 137 -5.53 1.59 1.70
C LEU A 137 -5.26 2.74 2.66
N ASN A 138 -5.33 2.43 3.94
CA ASN A 138 -4.90 3.36 4.98
C ASN A 138 -3.40 3.17 5.16
N ILE A 139 -2.63 4.04 4.51
CA ILE A 139 -1.18 3.86 4.45
C ILE A 139 -0.53 3.96 5.81
N THR A 140 -0.97 4.88 6.64
CA THR A 140 -0.37 5.04 7.96
C THR A 140 -0.52 3.78 8.80
N SER A 141 -1.70 3.18 8.80
CA SER A 141 -1.93 1.95 9.55
C SER A 141 -1.22 0.76 8.92
N MET A 142 -1.31 0.66 7.60
CA MET A 142 -0.78 -0.50 6.89
C MET A 142 0.73 -0.57 6.97
N ALA A 143 1.39 0.57 6.96
CA ALA A 143 2.85 0.62 6.94
C ALA A 143 3.49 0.52 8.32
N ASP A 144 2.69 0.54 9.38
CA ASP A 144 3.22 0.45 10.74
C ASP A 144 3.74 -0.96 11.00
N GLN A 145 5.03 -1.06 11.23
CA GLN A 145 5.69 -2.35 11.38
C GLN A 145 5.97 -2.74 12.80
N ASP A 146 5.88 -1.79 13.72
CA ASP A 146 6.47 -2.00 15.04
C ASP A 146 5.49 -2.42 16.12
N LYS A 147 4.22 -2.22 15.91
CA LYS A 147 3.24 -2.47 16.95
C LYS A 147 3.14 -3.93 17.33
N GLN A 148 3.61 -4.81 16.44
CA GLN A 148 3.51 -6.24 16.68
C GLN A 148 4.71 -6.80 17.41
N ASN A 149 5.74 -6.01 17.61
CA ASN A 149 7.00 -6.48 18.14
C ASN A 149 7.27 -6.05 19.56
N SER A 150 6.29 -5.59 20.22
CA SER A 150 6.47 -5.18 21.60
C SER A 150 6.67 -6.38 22.51
#